data_0d354186b049c83f57516d17b6a6b4e8
#
_entry.id   0d354186b049c83f57516d17b6a6b4e8
#
_cell.length_a   1.000
_cell.length_b   1.000
_cell.length_c   1.000
_cell.angle_alpha   90.00
_cell.angle_beta   90.00
_cell.angle_gamma   90.00
#
_symmetry.space_group_name_H-M   'P 1'
#
loop_
_entity.id
_entity.type
_entity.pdbx_description
1 polymer ?
#
loop_
_entity_poly.entity_id
_entity_poly.type
_entity_poly.pdbx_seq_one_letter_code
_entity_poly.pdbx_strand_id
1 'polypeptide(L)'
;VDSLVPEALAALPLEDAVAALEQLDAPLRARWQQAHDNGRVLRFVGRVDGEGAQVGLRELPADHPLAQGAGTDNRVAIHSDRYHRQPLLIQGPGAGAEVTAAALLDDVLRIVG
;
A
#
# COMPACT_ATOMS: atom_id res chain seq x y z
N VAL A 1 -0.84 -12.78 4.24
CA VAL A 1 -1.43 -11.55 3.71
C VAL A 1 -2.70 -11.25 4.47
N ASP A 2 -2.76 -10.06 5.08
CA ASP A 2 -4.00 -9.60 5.74
C ASP A 2 -4.85 -8.89 4.68
N SER A 3 -5.80 -9.59 4.11
CA SER A 3 -6.71 -9.02 3.10
C SER A 3 -7.63 -7.96 3.73
N LEU A 4 -7.92 -6.89 2.99
CA LEU A 4 -8.98 -5.94 3.36
C LEU A 4 -10.37 -6.53 3.17
N VAL A 5 -10.51 -7.47 2.24
CA VAL A 5 -11.76 -8.19 1.96
C VAL A 5 -11.74 -9.51 2.73
N PRO A 6 -12.68 -9.74 3.66
CA PRO A 6 -12.81 -11.01 4.36
C PRO A 6 -13.01 -12.18 3.39
N GLU A 7 -12.47 -13.34 3.74
CA GLU A 7 -12.55 -14.54 2.89
C GLU A 7 -14.00 -14.91 2.55
N ALA A 8 -14.92 -14.72 3.48
CA ALA A 8 -16.34 -14.97 3.26
C ALA A 8 -16.94 -14.12 2.13
N LEU A 9 -16.50 -12.86 1.98
CA LEU A 9 -16.90 -11.99 0.88
C LEU A 9 -16.18 -12.35 -0.41
N ALA A 10 -14.89 -12.67 -0.31
CA ALA A 10 -14.07 -13.02 -1.47
C ALA A 10 -14.52 -14.34 -2.14
N ALA A 11 -15.22 -15.21 -1.41
CA ALA A 11 -15.77 -16.47 -1.92
C ALA A 11 -17.11 -16.30 -2.64
N LEU A 12 -17.74 -15.12 -2.57
CA LEU A 12 -19.01 -14.84 -3.26
C LEU A 12 -18.79 -14.66 -4.79
N PRO A 13 -19.84 -14.86 -5.60
CA PRO A 13 -19.86 -14.39 -6.97
C PRO A 13 -19.54 -12.88 -7.04
N LEU A 14 -18.87 -12.43 -8.12
CA LEU A 14 -18.35 -11.06 -8.21
C LEU A 14 -19.41 -9.98 -7.94
N GLU A 15 -20.61 -10.15 -8.50
CA GLU A 15 -21.71 -9.19 -8.34
C GLU A 15 -22.16 -9.08 -6.87
N ASP A 16 -22.29 -10.23 -6.19
CA ASP A 16 -22.65 -10.28 -4.78
C ASP A 16 -21.52 -9.75 -3.88
N ALA A 17 -20.28 -10.07 -4.21
CA ALA A 17 -19.12 -9.57 -3.50
C ALA A 17 -19.04 -8.03 -3.57
N VAL A 18 -19.26 -7.44 -4.75
CA VAL A 18 -19.26 -5.98 -4.93
C VAL A 18 -20.39 -5.33 -4.12
N ALA A 19 -21.59 -5.89 -4.15
CA ALA A 19 -22.71 -5.38 -3.35
C ALA A 19 -22.45 -5.49 -1.84
N ALA A 20 -21.74 -6.52 -1.41
CA ALA A 20 -21.41 -6.73 -0.01
C ALA A 20 -20.25 -5.85 0.52
N LEU A 21 -19.48 -5.18 -0.35
CA LEU A 21 -18.36 -4.30 0.07
C LEU A 21 -18.81 -3.16 1.00
N GLU A 22 -20.03 -2.67 0.86
CA GLU A 22 -20.59 -1.63 1.76
C GLU A 22 -20.56 -2.04 3.24
N GLN A 23 -20.60 -3.34 3.53
CA GLN A 23 -20.51 -3.86 4.89
C GLN A 23 -19.16 -3.56 5.55
N LEU A 24 -18.13 -3.29 4.76
CA LEU A 24 -16.78 -2.96 5.24
C LEU A 24 -16.63 -1.49 5.64
N ASP A 25 -17.55 -0.61 5.23
CA ASP A 25 -17.43 0.83 5.45
C ASP A 25 -17.43 1.19 6.93
N ALA A 26 -18.36 0.65 7.71
CA ALA A 26 -18.46 0.97 9.12
C ALA A 26 -17.22 0.50 9.92
N PRO A 27 -16.74 -0.74 9.82
CA PRO A 27 -15.55 -1.19 10.53
C PRO A 27 -14.27 -0.49 10.05
N LEU A 28 -14.13 -0.20 8.77
CA LEU A 28 -12.97 0.54 8.25
C LEU A 28 -12.98 1.99 8.71
N ARG A 29 -14.14 2.64 8.73
CA ARG A 29 -14.30 4.00 9.25
C ARG A 29 -13.98 4.07 10.73
N ALA A 30 -14.45 3.13 11.53
CA ALA A 30 -14.13 3.05 12.96
C ALA A 30 -12.62 2.89 13.18
N ARG A 31 -11.98 2.03 12.42
CA ARG A 31 -10.52 1.83 12.47
C ARG A 31 -9.75 3.09 12.06
N TRP A 32 -10.21 3.77 11.01
CA TRP A 32 -9.62 5.05 10.59
C TRP A 32 -9.75 6.11 11.66
N GLN A 33 -10.95 6.25 12.26
CA GLN A 33 -11.21 7.22 13.32
C GLN A 33 -10.30 6.97 14.53
N GLN A 34 -10.20 5.72 14.97
CA GLN A 34 -9.32 5.33 16.07
C GLN A 34 -7.86 5.69 15.78
N ALA A 35 -7.37 5.39 14.58
CA ALA A 35 -6.01 5.75 14.19
C ALA A 35 -5.82 7.27 14.20
N HIS A 36 -6.76 8.02 13.61
CA HIS A 36 -6.74 9.48 13.56
C HIS A 36 -6.70 10.10 14.95
N ASP A 37 -7.56 9.65 15.88
CA ASP A 37 -7.65 10.17 17.25
C ASP A 37 -6.35 9.92 18.04
N ASN A 38 -5.60 8.90 17.66
CA ASN A 38 -4.29 8.56 18.22
C ASN A 38 -3.11 9.23 17.48
N GLY A 39 -3.37 10.16 16.56
CA GLY A 39 -2.33 10.81 15.74
C GLY A 39 -1.59 9.84 14.80
N ARG A 40 -2.26 8.77 14.38
CA ARG A 40 -1.73 7.74 13.50
C ARG A 40 -2.45 7.78 12.14
N VAL A 41 -1.84 7.17 11.14
CA VAL A 41 -2.41 7.04 9.81
C VAL A 41 -2.50 5.57 9.41
N LEU A 42 -3.53 5.22 8.66
CA LEU A 42 -3.66 3.90 8.06
C LEU A 42 -2.92 3.87 6.72
N ARG A 43 -2.10 2.84 6.53
CA ARG A 43 -1.43 2.55 5.24
C ARG A 43 -1.48 1.06 4.97
N PHE A 44 -1.65 0.71 3.70
CA PHE A 44 -1.48 -0.68 3.26
C PHE A 44 0.01 -0.91 2.99
N VAL A 45 0.63 -1.79 3.78
CA VAL A 45 2.09 -1.94 3.82
C VAL A 45 2.48 -3.38 3.54
N GLY A 46 3.43 -3.55 2.63
CA GLY A 46 4.21 -4.78 2.48
C GLY A 46 5.51 -4.65 3.26
N ARG A 47 5.86 -5.67 4.01
CA ARG A 47 7.14 -5.81 4.73
C ARG A 47 7.78 -7.12 4.36
N VAL A 48 9.08 -7.08 4.09
CA VAL A 48 9.91 -8.28 3.90
C VAL A 48 11.14 -8.15 4.78
N ASP A 49 11.42 -9.17 5.55
CA ASP A 49 12.62 -9.24 6.42
C ASP A 49 13.09 -10.70 6.59
N GLY A 50 14.02 -10.94 7.50
CA GLY A 50 14.56 -12.28 7.78
C GLY A 50 13.53 -13.28 8.33
N GLU A 51 12.39 -12.80 8.83
CA GLU A 51 11.30 -13.64 9.34
C GLU A 51 10.25 -13.96 8.27
N GLY A 52 10.28 -13.25 7.14
CA GLY A 52 9.36 -13.49 6.02
C GLY A 52 8.74 -12.25 5.42
N ALA A 53 7.62 -12.44 4.74
CA ALA A 53 6.86 -11.38 4.08
C ALA A 53 5.46 -11.24 4.68
N GLN A 54 5.06 -10.01 4.96
CA GLN A 54 3.73 -9.66 5.45
C GLN A 54 3.16 -8.51 4.63
N VAL A 55 1.87 -8.57 4.34
CA VAL A 55 1.14 -7.49 3.63
C VAL A 55 -0.18 -7.26 4.36
N GLY A 56 -0.51 -6.00 4.59
CA GLY A 56 -1.78 -5.67 5.24
C GLY A 56 -1.92 -4.19 5.60
N LEU A 57 -3.09 -3.84 6.12
CA LEU A 57 -3.38 -2.50 6.64
C LEU A 57 -2.69 -2.31 7.99
N ARG A 58 -1.89 -1.26 8.11
CA ARG A 58 -1.12 -0.94 9.33
C ARG A 58 -1.41 0.49 9.79
N GLU A 59 -1.41 0.66 11.10
CA GLU A 59 -1.42 1.97 11.74
C GLU A 59 0.01 2.44 11.96
N LEU A 60 0.38 3.53 11.33
CA LEU A 60 1.71 4.11 11.41
C LEU A 60 1.67 5.45 12.16
N PRO A 61 2.68 5.77 12.99
CA PRO A 61 2.88 7.13 13.49
C PRO A 61 2.94 8.12 12.32
N ALA A 62 2.45 9.34 12.51
CA ALA A 62 2.41 10.34 11.44
C ALA A 62 3.81 10.72 10.90
N ASP A 63 4.85 10.58 11.72
CA ASP A 63 6.26 10.82 11.37
C ASP A 63 6.97 9.60 10.76
N HIS A 64 6.28 8.45 10.66
CA HIS A 64 6.86 7.26 10.06
C HIS A 64 7.20 7.49 8.58
N PRO A 65 8.36 7.00 8.08
CA PRO A 65 8.77 7.18 6.68
C PRO A 65 7.72 6.79 5.64
N LEU A 66 6.93 5.76 5.91
CA LEU A 66 5.85 5.29 5.01
C LEU A 66 4.49 5.95 5.28
N ALA A 67 4.37 6.79 6.30
CA ALA A 67 3.12 7.47 6.63
C ALA A 67 2.79 8.60 5.66
N GLN A 68 3.81 9.29 5.18
CA GLN A 68 3.71 10.41 4.26
C GLN A 68 3.60 9.91 2.81
N GLY A 69 3.04 10.71 1.96
CA GLY A 69 2.82 10.41 0.54
C GLY A 69 1.41 10.81 0.15
N ALA A 70 1.22 11.23 -1.07
CA ALA A 70 -0.06 11.67 -1.60
C ALA A 70 -0.32 11.07 -2.98
N GLY A 71 -1.59 11.00 -3.35
CA GLY A 71 -1.99 10.56 -4.68
C GLY A 71 -1.57 9.12 -4.98
N THR A 72 -0.93 8.92 -6.12
CA THR A 72 -0.48 7.61 -6.62
C THR A 72 0.96 7.27 -6.24
N ASP A 73 1.58 8.02 -5.33
CA ASP A 73 2.95 7.78 -4.91
C ASP A 73 3.09 6.46 -4.16
N ASN A 74 4.06 5.67 -4.59
CA ASN A 74 4.58 4.55 -3.83
C ASN A 74 5.80 4.99 -3.02
N ARG A 75 5.97 4.37 -1.86
CA ARG A 75 7.15 4.55 -1.01
C ARG A 75 7.76 3.21 -0.65
N VAL A 76 9.06 3.12 -0.77
CA VAL A 76 9.83 1.96 -0.32
C VAL A 76 10.85 2.43 0.70
N ALA A 77 10.84 1.83 1.88
CA ALA A 77 11.82 2.07 2.93
C ALA A 77 12.74 0.85 3.04
N ILE A 78 14.03 1.05 2.79
CA ILE A 78 15.04 -0.01 2.81
C ILE A 78 15.92 0.20 4.02
N HIS A 79 15.91 -0.77 4.94
CA HIS A 79 16.82 -0.86 6.07
C HIS A 79 17.97 -1.80 5.72
N SER A 80 19.19 -1.37 5.99
CA SER A 80 20.42 -2.16 5.76
C SER A 80 21.47 -1.77 6.80
N ASP A 81 22.60 -2.44 6.82
CA ASP A 81 23.72 -2.09 7.70
C ASP A 81 24.17 -0.64 7.53
N ARG A 82 24.12 -0.12 6.30
CA ARG A 82 24.42 1.29 6.01
C ARG A 82 23.31 2.24 6.43
N TYR A 83 22.07 1.84 6.28
CA TYR A 83 20.85 2.64 6.52
C TYR A 83 20.05 2.08 7.71
N HIS A 84 20.71 1.84 8.86
CA HIS A 84 20.07 1.22 10.01
C HIS A 84 19.33 2.23 10.91
N ARG A 85 19.81 3.48 11.01
CA ARG A 85 19.17 4.53 11.82
C ARG A 85 18.04 5.21 11.07
N GLN A 86 18.30 5.51 9.80
CA GLN A 86 17.31 6.08 8.89
C GLN A 86 17.29 5.21 7.63
N PRO A 87 16.12 4.72 7.19
CA PRO A 87 16.03 3.92 5.98
C PRO A 87 16.36 4.74 4.74
N LEU A 88 16.87 4.08 3.71
CA LEU A 88 16.86 4.64 2.37
C LEU A 88 15.42 4.69 1.89
N LEU A 89 14.94 5.88 1.54
CA LEU A 89 13.59 6.08 1.01
C LEU A 89 13.64 6.27 -0.50
N ILE A 90 12.83 5.47 -1.19
CA ILE A 90 12.53 5.64 -2.61
C ILE A 90 11.07 6.04 -2.71
N GLN A 91 10.78 7.12 -3.41
CA GLN A 91 9.43 7.62 -3.62
C GLN A 91 9.23 8.02 -5.07
N GLY A 92 8.08 7.73 -5.60
CA GLY A 92 7.67 8.18 -6.92
C GLY A 92 6.26 7.71 -7.25
N PRO A 93 5.68 8.25 -8.34
CA PRO A 93 4.38 7.82 -8.81
C PRO A 93 4.43 6.34 -9.21
N GLY A 94 3.56 5.52 -8.60
CA GLY A 94 3.45 4.09 -8.88
C GLY A 94 2.36 3.76 -9.90
N ALA A 95 1.51 4.75 -10.23
CA ALA A 95 0.41 4.60 -11.17
C ALA A 95 0.13 5.94 -11.86
N GLY A 96 -0.60 5.87 -12.96
CA GLY A 96 -0.98 7.02 -13.77
C GLY A 96 -0.73 6.78 -15.26
N ALA A 97 -1.53 7.42 -16.13
CA ALA A 97 -1.46 7.19 -17.55
C ALA A 97 -0.09 7.55 -18.14
N GLU A 98 0.48 8.67 -17.75
CA GLU A 98 1.77 9.14 -18.28
C GLU A 98 2.93 8.23 -17.87
N VAL A 99 3.02 7.87 -16.59
CA VAL A 99 4.08 7.00 -16.06
C VAL A 99 4.03 5.62 -16.71
N THR A 100 2.82 5.07 -16.85
CA THR A 100 2.62 3.76 -17.48
C THR A 100 2.95 3.80 -18.97
N ALA A 101 2.50 4.83 -19.68
CA ALA A 101 2.80 4.99 -21.10
C ALA A 101 4.30 5.17 -21.36
N ALA A 102 4.99 5.95 -20.52
CA ALA A 102 6.44 6.12 -20.62
C ALA A 102 7.19 4.81 -20.41
N ALA A 103 6.82 4.04 -19.37
CA ALA A 103 7.43 2.74 -19.11
C ALA A 103 7.23 1.74 -20.27
N LEU A 104 6.02 1.68 -20.84
CA LEU A 104 5.74 0.85 -22.01
C LEU A 104 6.56 1.27 -23.22
N LEU A 105 6.68 2.58 -23.46
CA LEU A 105 7.49 3.10 -24.57
C LEU A 105 8.97 2.76 -24.38
N ASP A 106 9.51 2.92 -23.18
CA ASP A 106 10.89 2.56 -22.87
C ASP A 106 11.16 1.08 -23.13
N ASP A 107 10.24 0.19 -22.76
CA ASP A 107 10.38 -1.24 -23.03
C ASP A 107 10.34 -1.56 -24.54
N VAL A 108 9.44 -0.91 -25.28
CA VAL A 108 9.40 -1.04 -26.75
C VAL A 108 10.72 -0.59 -27.38
N LEU A 109 11.25 0.56 -26.95
CA LEU A 109 12.52 1.08 -27.49
C LEU A 109 13.71 0.15 -27.16
N ARG A 110 13.71 -0.48 -26.00
CA ARG A 110 14.73 -1.49 -25.65
C ARG A 110 14.66 -2.76 -26.51
N ILE A 111 13.45 -3.15 -26.90
CA ILE A 111 13.25 -4.37 -27.71
C ILE A 111 13.64 -4.12 -29.18
N VAL A 112 13.31 -2.94 -29.72
CA VAL A 112 13.51 -2.62 -31.15
C VAL A 112 14.82 -1.86 -31.43
N GLY A 113 15.44 -1.30 -30.42
CA GLY A 113 16.72 -0.59 -30.51
C GLY A 113 17.90 -1.40 -30.19
#